data_5895351476caa0fda15f2fa9db11c688
#
_entry.id   5895351476caa0fda15f2fa9db11c688
#
_cell.length_a   1.000
_cell.length_b   1.000
_cell.length_c   1.000
_cell.angle_alpha   90.00
_cell.angle_beta   90.00
_cell.angle_gamma   90.00
#
_symmetry.space_group_name_H-M   'P 1'
#
loop_
_entity.id
_entity.type
_entity.pdbx_description
1 polymer ?
#
loop_
_entity_poly.entity_id
_entity_poly.type
_entity_poly.pdbx_seq_one_letter_code
_entity_poly.pdbx_strand_id
1 'polypeptide(L)'
;MKVQTAIFIKNLSGRQGNMVYCAMKDGSFTYLRRYVKPARTASNDRFGAIQKNLWNIHPSEAYKNDLRMYLQIFNRTKPDRLAPYQTWRNVWMVMLFEMQRLVPGVDLATITRQEIYDNLLPCINVASAVDANLIYSVPGYETLVSDI
;
A
#
# COMPACT_ATOMS: atom_id res chain seq x y z
N MET A 1 -14.30 -9.08 -24.12
CA MET A 1 -15.20 -10.25 -24.19
C MET A 1 -15.51 -10.70 -22.77
N LYS A 2 -16.78 -10.76 -22.38
CA LYS A 2 -17.22 -11.34 -21.09
C LYS A 2 -17.39 -12.83 -21.28
N VAL A 3 -16.80 -13.61 -20.38
CA VAL A 3 -16.93 -15.07 -20.38
C VAL A 3 -17.80 -15.45 -19.18
N GLN A 4 -18.94 -16.08 -19.43
CA GLN A 4 -19.71 -16.74 -18.39
C GLN A 4 -19.09 -18.12 -18.17
N THR A 5 -18.53 -18.32 -17.00
CA THR A 5 -18.04 -19.63 -16.57
C THR A 5 -19.21 -20.52 -16.14
N ALA A 6 -19.10 -21.81 -16.39
CA ALA A 6 -20.09 -22.78 -15.91
C ALA A 6 -20.23 -22.68 -14.39
N ILE A 7 -21.43 -23.03 -13.88
CA ILE A 7 -21.82 -22.91 -12.46
C ILE A 7 -20.80 -23.50 -11.47
N PHE A 8 -19.98 -24.45 -11.93
CA PHE A 8 -18.97 -25.14 -11.10
C PHE A 8 -17.63 -24.44 -11.01
N ILE A 9 -17.34 -23.43 -11.84
CA ILE A 9 -16.06 -22.72 -11.87
C ILE A 9 -16.32 -21.26 -11.49
N LYS A 10 -16.24 -20.98 -10.19
CA LYS A 10 -16.28 -19.61 -9.68
C LYS A 10 -14.85 -19.06 -9.61
N ASN A 11 -14.68 -17.79 -10.02
CA ASN A 11 -13.44 -17.03 -9.86
C ASN A 11 -12.22 -17.60 -10.59
N LEU A 12 -12.38 -17.92 -11.89
CA LEU A 12 -11.24 -18.29 -12.71
C LEU A 12 -10.27 -17.12 -12.80
N SER A 13 -9.03 -17.30 -12.35
CA SER A 13 -7.97 -16.30 -12.47
C SER A 13 -6.68 -16.96 -12.92
N GLY A 14 -5.85 -16.21 -13.65
CA GLY A 14 -4.56 -16.69 -14.11
C GLY A 14 -4.35 -16.50 -15.61
N ARG A 15 -3.17 -16.92 -16.08
CA ARG A 15 -2.77 -16.80 -17.48
C ARG A 15 -2.85 -18.15 -18.19
N GLN A 16 -3.44 -18.14 -19.38
CA GLN A 16 -3.42 -19.26 -20.31
C GLN A 16 -3.00 -18.74 -21.70
N GLY A 17 -1.82 -19.09 -22.13
CA GLY A 17 -1.26 -18.60 -23.40
C GLY A 17 -1.17 -17.06 -23.45
N ASN A 18 -1.83 -16.46 -24.43
CA ASN A 18 -1.89 -15.01 -24.61
C ASN A 18 -3.08 -14.34 -23.91
N MET A 19 -3.84 -15.07 -23.11
CA MET A 19 -5.03 -14.58 -22.45
C MET A 19 -4.86 -14.63 -20.94
N VAL A 20 -5.46 -13.67 -20.24
CA VAL A 20 -5.48 -13.58 -18.77
C VAL A 20 -6.94 -13.54 -18.32
N TYR A 21 -7.30 -14.48 -17.48
CA TYR A 21 -8.58 -14.52 -16.77
C TYR A 21 -8.49 -13.64 -15.53
N CYS A 22 -9.39 -12.69 -15.42
CA CYS A 22 -9.47 -11.75 -14.30
C CYS A 22 -10.83 -11.89 -13.64
N ALA A 23 -10.88 -12.51 -12.46
CA ALA A 23 -12.09 -12.55 -11.65
C ALA A 23 -12.30 -11.19 -10.96
N MET A 24 -13.54 -10.73 -10.92
CA MET A 24 -13.89 -9.57 -10.09
C MET A 24 -13.87 -9.96 -8.61
N LYS A 25 -13.48 -9.01 -7.76
CA LYS A 25 -13.33 -9.24 -6.32
C LYS A 25 -14.65 -9.64 -5.64
N ASP A 26 -15.77 -9.16 -6.18
CA ASP A 26 -17.13 -9.49 -5.73
C ASP A 26 -17.65 -10.83 -6.26
N GLY A 27 -16.86 -11.50 -7.11
CA GLY A 27 -17.26 -12.77 -7.73
C GLY A 27 -18.36 -12.67 -8.78
N SER A 28 -18.78 -11.47 -9.18
CA SER A 28 -19.89 -11.24 -10.11
C SER A 28 -19.63 -11.81 -11.50
N PHE A 29 -18.42 -11.67 -12.01
CA PHE A 29 -18.02 -12.23 -13.30
C PHE A 29 -16.51 -12.34 -13.44
N THR A 30 -16.09 -13.16 -14.40
CA THR A 30 -14.71 -13.24 -14.86
C THR A 30 -14.63 -12.63 -16.27
N TYR A 31 -13.68 -11.75 -16.50
CA TYR A 31 -13.41 -11.22 -17.83
C TYR A 31 -12.09 -11.71 -18.37
N LEU A 32 -11.99 -11.77 -19.69
CA LEU A 32 -10.81 -12.18 -20.41
C LEU A 32 -10.15 -10.97 -21.04
N ARG A 33 -8.85 -10.81 -20.83
CA ARG A 33 -8.06 -9.79 -21.53
C ARG A 33 -6.84 -10.41 -22.20
N ARG A 34 -6.38 -9.77 -23.26
CA ARG A 34 -5.11 -10.14 -23.88
C ARG A 34 -3.97 -9.87 -22.89
N TYR A 35 -3.04 -10.81 -22.80
CA TYR A 35 -1.80 -10.56 -22.08
C TYR A 35 -0.97 -9.52 -22.81
N VAL A 36 -0.62 -8.45 -22.12
CA VAL A 36 0.31 -7.43 -22.60
C VAL A 36 1.45 -7.37 -21.61
N LYS A 37 2.67 -7.60 -22.09
CA LYS A 37 3.86 -7.42 -21.25
C LYS A 37 4.02 -5.91 -21.02
N PRO A 38 4.01 -5.43 -19.77
CA PRO A 38 4.21 -4.01 -19.49
C PRO A 38 5.57 -3.54 -20.04
N ALA A 39 5.61 -2.35 -20.59
CA ALA A 39 6.87 -1.71 -20.94
C ALA A 39 7.67 -1.46 -19.65
N ARG A 40 8.94 -1.83 -19.67
CA ARG A 40 9.85 -1.57 -18.55
C ARG A 40 10.42 -0.16 -18.71
N THR A 41 10.17 0.70 -17.73
CA THR A 41 10.65 2.09 -17.70
C THR A 41 11.54 2.30 -16.48
N ALA A 42 12.40 3.32 -16.53
CA ALA A 42 13.22 3.69 -15.37
C ALA A 42 12.39 3.96 -14.10
N SER A 43 11.19 4.54 -14.26
CA SER A 43 10.26 4.74 -13.14
C SER A 43 9.78 3.42 -12.55
N ASN A 44 9.50 2.41 -13.38
CA ASN A 44 9.11 1.08 -12.89
C ASN A 44 10.27 0.39 -12.15
N ASP A 45 11.50 0.56 -12.65
CA ASP A 45 12.69 -0.01 -12.03
C ASP A 45 12.96 0.66 -10.67
N ARG A 46 12.84 2.00 -10.58
CA ARG A 46 12.95 2.72 -9.32
C ARG A 46 11.87 2.32 -8.33
N PHE A 47 10.63 2.22 -8.76
CA PHE A 47 9.53 1.75 -7.91
C PHE A 47 9.79 0.33 -7.40
N GLY A 48 10.29 -0.57 -8.26
CA GLY A 48 10.68 -1.92 -7.87
C GLY A 48 11.79 -1.94 -6.83
N ALA A 49 12.82 -1.09 -6.97
CA ALA A 49 13.89 -0.94 -6.00
C ALA A 49 13.38 -0.45 -4.64
N ILE A 50 12.50 0.57 -4.64
CA ILE A 50 11.83 1.07 -3.42
C ILE A 50 11.05 -0.07 -2.75
N GLN A 51 10.20 -0.79 -3.49
CA GLN A 51 9.41 -1.90 -2.93
C GLN A 51 10.28 -2.96 -2.29
N LYS A 52 11.39 -3.33 -2.94
CA LYS A 52 12.34 -4.31 -2.41
C LYS A 52 13.01 -3.82 -1.14
N ASN A 53 13.44 -2.55 -1.10
CA ASN A 53 14.06 -1.98 0.09
C ASN A 53 13.09 -1.89 1.26
N LEU A 54 11.88 -1.39 1.03
CA LEU A 54 10.84 -1.29 2.06
C LEU A 54 10.44 -2.66 2.62
N TRP A 55 10.49 -3.71 1.79
CA TRP A 55 10.30 -5.07 2.29
C TRP A 55 11.34 -5.46 3.33
N ASN A 56 12.59 -5.03 3.18
CA ASN A 56 13.70 -5.35 4.07
C ASN A 56 13.66 -4.58 5.41
N ILE A 57 12.88 -3.51 5.52
CA ILE A 57 12.71 -2.76 6.78
C ILE A 57 12.02 -3.60 7.85
N HIS A 58 11.15 -4.55 7.46
CA HIS A 58 10.43 -5.45 8.36
C HIS A 58 9.75 -4.75 9.53
N PRO A 59 8.72 -3.91 9.31
CA PRO A 59 8.01 -3.24 10.40
C PRO A 59 7.47 -4.26 11.39
N SER A 60 7.45 -3.88 12.68
CA SER A 60 6.97 -4.73 13.78
C SER A 60 5.49 -5.12 13.60
N GLU A 61 5.04 -6.20 14.22
CA GLU A 61 3.61 -6.56 14.17
C GLU A 61 2.73 -5.55 14.91
N ALA A 62 3.24 -4.94 15.98
CA ALA A 62 2.53 -3.88 16.69
C ALA A 62 2.27 -2.68 15.76
N TYR A 63 3.31 -2.20 15.08
CA TYR A 63 3.19 -1.13 14.09
C TYR A 63 2.22 -1.47 12.94
N LYS A 64 2.28 -2.70 12.42
CA LYS A 64 1.33 -3.17 11.40
C LYS A 64 -0.11 -3.19 11.91
N ASN A 65 -0.31 -3.52 13.19
CA ASN A 65 -1.64 -3.49 13.81
C ASN A 65 -2.15 -2.05 13.93
N ASP A 66 -1.30 -1.11 14.32
CA ASP A 66 -1.65 0.32 14.34
C ASP A 66 -2.05 0.82 12.94
N LEU A 67 -1.31 0.44 11.91
CA LEU A 67 -1.68 0.75 10.52
C LEU A 67 -3.01 0.10 10.10
N ARG A 68 -3.33 -1.11 10.58
CA ARG A 68 -4.63 -1.77 10.34
C ARG A 68 -5.76 -1.04 11.06
N MET A 69 -5.55 -0.62 12.30
CA MET A 69 -6.51 0.18 13.06
C MET A 69 -6.75 1.53 12.39
N TYR A 70 -5.69 2.25 12.04
CA TYR A 70 -5.78 3.49 11.28
C TYR A 70 -6.60 3.31 10.00
N LEU A 71 -6.31 2.28 9.20
CA LEU A 71 -7.03 1.97 7.97
C LEU A 71 -8.53 1.78 8.20
N GLN A 72 -8.91 1.07 9.25
CA GLN A 72 -10.34 0.84 9.57
C GLN A 72 -11.04 2.14 9.94
N ILE A 73 -10.40 2.97 10.79
CA ILE A 73 -10.95 4.26 11.20
C ILE A 73 -11.06 5.19 10.00
N PHE A 74 -9.97 5.32 9.22
CA PHE A 74 -9.94 6.16 8.02
C PHE A 74 -11.04 5.78 7.04
N ASN A 75 -11.21 4.51 6.71
CA ASN A 75 -12.23 4.08 5.75
C ASN A 75 -13.67 4.35 6.22
N ARG A 76 -13.90 4.49 7.53
CA ARG A 76 -15.20 4.87 8.10
C ARG A 76 -15.42 6.37 8.14
N THR A 77 -14.37 7.16 8.37
CA THR A 77 -14.46 8.60 8.64
C THR A 77 -14.00 9.48 7.48
N LYS A 78 -13.38 8.89 6.45
CA LYS A 78 -12.85 9.62 5.30
C LYS A 78 -13.93 10.44 4.58
N PRO A 79 -13.57 11.61 4.04
CA PRO A 79 -14.43 12.32 3.10
C PRO A 79 -14.74 11.49 1.84
N ASP A 80 -15.94 11.65 1.27
CA ASP A 80 -16.38 10.90 0.07
C ASP A 80 -15.44 11.05 -1.13
N ARG A 81 -14.76 12.19 -1.24
CA ARG A 81 -13.77 12.47 -2.28
C ARG A 81 -12.52 11.60 -2.21
N LEU A 82 -12.23 10.98 -1.07
CA LEU A 82 -11.05 10.15 -0.88
C LEU A 82 -11.37 8.69 -1.11
N ALA A 83 -10.51 8.01 -1.87
CA ALA A 83 -10.61 6.57 -2.07
C ALA A 83 -10.25 5.81 -0.78
N PRO A 84 -10.93 4.70 -0.49
CA PRO A 84 -10.59 3.88 0.67
C PRO A 84 -9.25 3.16 0.46
N TYR A 85 -8.47 3.03 1.52
CA TYR A 85 -7.33 2.13 1.52
C TYR A 85 -7.78 0.66 1.57
N GLN A 86 -7.09 -0.23 0.88
CA GLN A 86 -7.43 -1.65 0.84
C GLN A 86 -6.61 -2.47 1.84
N THR A 87 -5.38 -2.06 2.11
CA THR A 87 -4.46 -2.77 2.98
C THR A 87 -3.63 -1.80 3.81
N TRP A 88 -3.10 -2.27 4.94
CA TRP A 88 -2.16 -1.49 5.77
C TRP A 88 -0.93 -1.04 4.97
N ARG A 89 -0.50 -1.84 3.98
CA ARG A 89 0.61 -1.49 3.08
C ARG A 89 0.32 -0.25 2.24
N ASN A 90 -0.93 -0.07 1.78
CA ASN A 90 -1.30 1.13 1.04
C ASN A 90 -1.10 2.38 1.90
N VAL A 91 -1.53 2.33 3.17
CA VAL A 91 -1.33 3.43 4.13
C VAL A 91 0.16 3.70 4.33
N TRP A 92 0.93 2.65 4.62
CA TRP A 92 2.36 2.74 4.84
C TRP A 92 3.11 3.32 3.63
N MET A 93 2.78 2.86 2.42
CA MET A 93 3.36 3.38 1.19
C MET A 93 3.06 4.87 0.98
N VAL A 94 1.81 5.28 1.15
CA VAL A 94 1.42 6.70 1.03
C VAL A 94 2.22 7.54 2.02
N MET A 95 2.27 7.12 3.29
CA MET A 95 3.01 7.80 4.34
C MET A 95 4.51 7.97 3.99
N LEU A 96 5.17 6.91 3.53
CA LEU A 96 6.59 6.94 3.18
C LEU A 96 6.86 7.81 1.94
N PHE A 97 6.03 7.76 0.92
CA PHE A 97 6.18 8.62 -0.25
C PHE A 97 5.95 10.09 0.09
N GLU A 98 4.98 10.41 0.94
CA GLU A 98 4.80 11.78 1.44
C GLU A 98 5.99 12.24 2.28
N MET A 99 6.53 11.37 3.12
CA MET A 99 7.76 11.65 3.87
C MET A 99 8.93 11.98 2.92
N GLN A 100 9.17 11.16 1.89
CA GLN A 100 10.22 11.44 0.90
C GLN A 100 10.02 12.79 0.18
N ARG A 101 8.76 13.18 -0.04
CA ARG A 101 8.42 14.46 -0.66
C ARG A 101 8.72 15.66 0.27
N LEU A 102 8.48 15.49 1.58
CA LEU A 102 8.58 16.57 2.56
C LEU A 102 9.96 16.68 3.21
N VAL A 103 10.69 15.58 3.36
CA VAL A 103 11.99 15.54 4.01
C VAL A 103 13.10 15.42 2.96
N PRO A 104 13.85 16.52 2.70
CA PRO A 104 14.96 16.48 1.75
C PRO A 104 16.04 15.48 2.19
N GLY A 105 16.58 14.74 1.23
CA GLY A 105 17.66 13.77 1.49
C GLY A 105 17.19 12.35 1.81
N VAL A 106 15.90 12.11 2.03
CA VAL A 106 15.38 10.75 2.20
C VAL A 106 15.18 10.08 0.84
N ASP A 107 15.84 8.95 0.61
CA ASP A 107 15.60 8.09 -0.55
C ASP A 107 15.06 6.73 -0.11
N LEU A 108 13.81 6.45 -0.47
CA LEU A 108 13.14 5.19 -0.12
C LEU A 108 13.77 3.95 -0.77
N ALA A 109 14.62 4.12 -1.79
CA ALA A 109 15.33 3.01 -2.40
C ALA A 109 16.49 2.50 -1.55
N THR A 110 17.00 3.31 -0.61
CA THR A 110 18.19 3.01 0.19
C THR A 110 17.98 3.12 1.69
N ILE A 111 16.93 3.82 2.14
CA ILE A 111 16.65 4.05 3.56
C ILE A 111 16.65 2.77 4.37
N THR A 112 17.29 2.81 5.53
CA THR A 112 17.33 1.72 6.49
C THR A 112 16.42 1.98 7.69
N ARG A 113 16.06 0.91 8.41
CA ARG A 113 15.31 1.05 9.67
C ARG A 113 16.08 1.89 10.69
N GLN A 114 17.40 1.71 10.77
CA GLN A 114 18.26 2.47 11.69
C GLN A 114 18.23 3.97 11.38
N GLU A 115 18.33 4.37 10.11
CA GLU A 115 18.24 5.78 9.71
C GLU A 115 16.88 6.41 10.06
N ILE A 116 15.79 5.64 10.04
CA ILE A 116 14.47 6.12 10.48
C ILE A 116 14.52 6.52 11.96
N TYR A 117 15.15 5.71 12.82
CA TYR A 117 15.30 6.00 14.25
C TYR A 117 16.31 7.12 14.51
N ASP A 118 17.49 7.08 13.89
CA ASP A 118 18.57 8.03 14.13
C ASP A 118 18.18 9.46 13.73
N ASN A 119 17.41 9.60 12.65
CA ASN A 119 16.93 10.87 12.16
C ASN A 119 15.54 11.26 12.71
N LEU A 120 14.97 10.48 13.63
CA LEU A 120 13.65 10.70 14.22
C LEU A 120 12.60 11.01 13.14
N LEU A 121 12.61 10.22 12.05
CA LEU A 121 11.71 10.47 10.93
C LEU A 121 10.24 10.26 11.35
N PRO A 122 9.31 11.09 10.86
CA PRO A 122 7.92 11.05 11.32
C PRO A 122 7.16 9.76 10.99
N CYS A 123 7.77 8.86 10.23
CA CYS A 123 7.22 7.53 9.96
C CYS A 123 7.51 6.49 11.06
N ILE A 124 8.19 6.86 12.14
CA ILE A 124 8.51 5.96 13.27
C ILE A 124 7.25 5.31 13.81
N ASN A 125 6.19 6.09 14.02
CA ASN A 125 4.88 5.59 14.42
C ASN A 125 3.76 6.33 13.68
N VAL A 126 2.55 5.80 13.76
CA VAL A 126 1.40 6.33 13.01
C VAL A 126 0.98 7.70 13.54
N ALA A 127 1.05 7.91 14.87
CA ALA A 127 0.70 9.20 15.49
C ALA A 127 1.60 10.33 14.96
N SER A 128 2.93 10.14 15.00
CA SER A 128 3.89 11.12 14.47
C SER A 128 3.69 11.38 12.96
N ALA A 129 3.30 10.36 12.21
CA ALA A 129 3.02 10.52 10.78
C ALA A 129 1.78 11.39 10.51
N VAL A 130 0.75 11.29 11.35
CA VAL A 130 -0.43 12.16 11.29
C VAL A 130 -0.06 13.59 11.69
N ASP A 131 0.69 13.77 12.78
CA ASP A 131 1.14 15.08 13.27
C ASP A 131 2.01 15.82 12.23
N ALA A 132 2.83 15.08 11.49
CA ALA A 132 3.62 15.60 10.39
C ALA A 132 2.82 15.78 9.08
N ASN A 133 1.51 15.53 9.08
CA ASN A 133 0.63 15.60 7.91
C ASN A 133 1.05 14.68 6.74
N LEU A 134 1.70 13.55 7.03
CA LEU A 134 2.02 12.54 6.02
C LEU A 134 0.78 11.75 5.59
N ILE A 135 -0.14 11.57 6.51
CA ILE A 135 -1.43 10.89 6.30
C ILE A 135 -2.55 11.70 6.96
N TYR A 136 -3.77 11.43 6.53
CA TYR A 136 -4.95 12.16 7.00
C TYR A 136 -5.21 11.93 8.49
N SER A 137 -5.57 12.99 9.23
CA SER A 137 -5.93 12.86 10.65
C SER A 137 -7.26 12.11 10.82
N VAL A 138 -7.26 11.15 11.75
CA VAL A 138 -8.44 10.34 12.10
C VAL A 138 -8.66 10.38 13.61
N PRO A 139 -9.91 10.24 14.10
CA PRO A 139 -10.17 10.24 15.54
C PRO A 139 -9.40 9.12 16.27
N GLY A 140 -8.74 9.45 17.36
CA GLY A 140 -8.02 8.49 18.21
C GLY A 140 -6.66 8.05 17.68
N TYR A 141 -6.09 8.73 16.68
CA TYR A 141 -4.77 8.40 16.13
C TYR A 141 -3.64 8.53 17.16
N GLU A 142 -3.84 9.34 18.19
CA GLU A 142 -2.86 9.60 19.26
C GLU A 142 -2.49 8.34 20.05
N THR A 143 -3.32 7.30 19.98
CA THR A 143 -3.06 6.00 20.61
C THR A 143 -2.21 5.07 19.76
N LEU A 144 -1.95 5.40 18.50
CA LEU A 144 -1.22 4.57 17.53
C LEU A 144 0.27 4.89 17.57
N VAL A 145 0.92 4.57 18.67
CA VAL A 145 2.30 4.95 19.00
C VAL A 145 3.31 3.81 18.90
N SER A 146 2.92 2.66 18.37
CA SER A 146 3.85 1.55 18.20
C SER A 146 4.91 1.90 17.16
N ASP A 147 6.18 1.64 17.50
CA ASP A 147 7.31 1.94 16.61
C ASP A 147 7.46 0.87 15.50
N ILE A 148 8.01 1.33 14.38
CA ILE A 148 8.24 0.57 13.15
C ILE A 148 9.07 -0.69 13.37
#